data_925debc69345099e8d3aa4f56172bc87
#
_entry.id   925debc69345099e8d3aa4f56172bc87
#
_cell.length_a   1.000
_cell.length_b   1.000
_cell.length_c   1.000
_cell.angle_alpha   90.00
_cell.angle_beta   90.00
_cell.angle_gamma   90.00
#
_symmetry.space_group_name_H-M   'P 1'
#
loop_
_entity.id
_entity.type
_entity.pdbx_description
1 polymer ?
#
loop_
_entity_poly.entity_id
_entity_poly.type
_entity_poly.pdbx_seq_one_letter_code
_entity_poly.pdbx_strand_id
1 'polypeptide(L)'
;YLYNVLDKQRKWYGENRRRNINCELYRNRALVVPAVRFDRNHVHAYADVIVATAPNVKRARQEYRVSDDALLDALRDRIRFVLAICDELGREKLVLGAWGCDNNGFDAEAVAELFRKELASGDFKVKQVFFAVPSTRWDEDFAKFEHVLANFPERNEESYAQVAARAAAARAAEQARAAAEDDEDDDDWRKYL
;
A
#
# COMPACT_ATOMS: atom_id res chain seq x y z
N TYR A 1 18.42 -13.93 12.34
CA TYR A 1 17.80 -13.75 13.66
C TYR A 1 16.26 -13.68 13.57
N LEU A 2 15.70 -12.74 12.78
CA LEU A 2 14.24 -12.55 12.65
C LEU A 2 13.55 -13.85 12.23
N TYR A 3 14.06 -14.55 11.20
CA TYR A 3 13.51 -15.82 10.75
C TYR A 3 13.38 -16.84 11.88
N ASN A 4 14.43 -17.02 12.69
CA ASN A 4 14.43 -17.98 13.78
C ASN A 4 13.42 -17.61 14.88
N VAL A 5 13.21 -16.32 15.12
CA VAL A 5 12.20 -15.84 16.08
C VAL A 5 10.80 -16.12 15.55
N LEU A 6 10.52 -15.81 14.30
CA LEU A 6 9.22 -16.04 13.68
C LEU A 6 8.91 -17.53 13.51
N ASP A 7 9.90 -18.34 13.19
CA ASP A 7 9.75 -19.80 13.08
C ASP A 7 9.30 -20.44 14.40
N LYS A 8 9.83 -19.98 15.51
CA LYS A 8 9.39 -20.42 16.85
C LYS A 8 7.95 -19.99 17.17
N GLN A 9 7.43 -18.99 16.48
CA GLN A 9 6.08 -18.43 16.65
C GLN A 9 5.06 -18.97 15.63
N ARG A 10 5.34 -20.06 14.92
CA ARG A 10 4.41 -20.65 13.93
C ARG A 10 2.99 -20.85 14.49
N LYS A 11 2.87 -21.24 15.75
CA LYS A 11 1.57 -21.40 16.40
C LYS A 11 0.78 -20.10 16.47
N TRP A 12 1.44 -18.96 16.58
CA TRP A 12 0.80 -17.65 16.62
C TRP A 12 -0.03 -17.36 15.36
N TYR A 13 0.51 -17.66 14.18
CA TYR A 13 -0.22 -17.49 12.91
C TYR A 13 -1.47 -18.35 12.85
N GLY A 14 -1.36 -19.62 13.21
CA GLY A 14 -2.49 -20.54 13.27
C GLY A 14 -3.54 -20.15 14.32
N GLU A 15 -3.12 -19.65 15.47
CA GLU A 15 -4.03 -19.14 16.49
C GLU A 15 -4.70 -17.84 16.10
N ASN A 16 -3.97 -16.93 15.45
CA ASN A 16 -4.54 -15.68 14.95
C ASN A 16 -5.66 -15.97 13.97
N ARG A 17 -5.47 -16.93 13.07
CA ARG A 17 -6.49 -17.36 12.11
C ARG A 17 -7.67 -18.06 12.79
N ARG A 18 -7.42 -19.02 13.70
CA ARG A 18 -8.50 -19.76 14.40
C ARG A 18 -9.35 -18.88 15.31
N ARG A 19 -8.77 -17.85 15.90
CA ARG A 19 -9.49 -16.88 16.75
C ARG A 19 -10.16 -15.77 15.95
N ASN A 20 -10.07 -15.83 14.64
CA ASN A 20 -10.74 -14.90 13.75
C ASN A 20 -12.21 -15.31 13.61
N ILE A 21 -13.06 -14.77 14.47
CA ILE A 21 -14.51 -14.92 14.37
C ILE A 21 -15.15 -13.97 13.35
N ASN A 22 -14.36 -13.11 12.73
CA ASN A 22 -14.80 -12.07 11.79
C ASN A 22 -14.41 -12.42 10.35
N CYS A 23 -14.51 -13.69 9.95
CA CYS A 23 -14.47 -14.10 8.56
C CYS A 23 -13.28 -13.53 7.77
N GLU A 24 -12.05 -13.90 8.13
CA GLU A 24 -10.79 -13.43 7.52
C GLU A 24 -10.49 -11.93 7.75
N LEU A 25 -11.25 -11.23 8.60
CA LEU A 25 -10.91 -9.86 9.02
C LEU A 25 -9.75 -9.82 10.01
N TYR A 26 -9.53 -10.92 10.70
CA TYR A 26 -8.54 -11.05 11.77
C TYR A 26 -8.76 -10.09 12.96
N ARG A 27 -8.15 -10.36 14.08
CA ARG A 27 -8.18 -9.48 15.25
C ARG A 27 -6.96 -8.57 15.26
N ASN A 28 -7.05 -7.48 16.00
CA ASN A 28 -5.92 -6.60 16.28
C ASN A 28 -4.91 -7.34 17.18
N ARG A 29 -3.99 -8.05 16.53
CA ARG A 29 -2.89 -8.79 17.16
C ARG A 29 -1.62 -8.56 16.38
N ALA A 30 -0.52 -8.41 17.08
CA ALA A 30 0.79 -8.29 16.48
C ALA A 30 1.85 -9.02 17.32
N LEU A 31 2.95 -9.36 16.67
CA LEU A 31 4.21 -9.70 17.32
C LEU A 31 5.14 -8.51 17.19
N VAL A 32 5.81 -8.15 18.26
CA VAL A 32 6.89 -7.16 18.24
C VAL A 32 8.20 -7.88 18.49
N VAL A 33 9.14 -7.76 17.56
CA VAL A 33 10.49 -8.29 17.69
C VAL A 33 11.44 -7.10 17.83
N PRO A 34 11.95 -6.83 19.05
CA PRO A 34 12.78 -5.65 19.27
C PRO A 34 14.19 -5.84 18.75
N ALA A 35 14.84 -4.73 18.40
CA ALA A 35 16.25 -4.61 18.09
C ALA A 35 16.74 -5.61 17.02
N VAL A 36 15.96 -5.82 15.97
CA VAL A 36 16.36 -6.65 14.83
C VAL A 36 17.48 -5.93 14.09
N ARG A 37 18.59 -6.63 13.87
CA ARG A 37 19.70 -6.12 13.07
C ARG A 37 19.46 -6.38 11.59
N PHE A 38 19.61 -5.34 10.78
CA PHE A 38 19.59 -5.37 9.32
C PHE A 38 20.98 -5.05 8.80
N ASP A 39 21.53 -5.90 7.96
CA ASP A 39 22.86 -5.75 7.36
C ASP A 39 22.74 -5.60 5.84
N ARG A 40 23.41 -4.59 5.27
CA ARG A 40 23.56 -4.42 3.82
C ARG A 40 24.88 -3.69 3.52
N ASN A 41 25.72 -4.28 2.67
CA ASN A 41 26.97 -3.68 2.20
C ASN A 41 27.85 -3.13 3.34
N HIS A 42 28.09 -3.93 4.37
CA HIS A 42 28.85 -3.55 5.58
C HIS A 42 28.23 -2.45 6.45
N VAL A 43 27.05 -1.95 6.07
CA VAL A 43 26.27 -1.03 6.90
C VAL A 43 25.22 -1.86 7.65
N HIS A 44 25.07 -1.60 8.94
CA HIS A 44 24.02 -2.22 9.73
C HIS A 44 23.19 -1.18 10.47
N ALA A 45 21.90 -1.50 10.62
CA ALA A 45 20.94 -0.71 11.35
C ALA A 45 20.12 -1.62 12.27
N TYR A 46 19.52 -1.04 13.29
CA TYR A 46 18.63 -1.75 14.20
C TYR A 46 17.23 -1.15 14.09
N ALA A 47 16.23 -2.00 14.06
CA ALA A 47 14.83 -1.60 14.11
C ALA A 47 13.99 -2.62 14.87
N ASP A 48 12.90 -2.17 15.46
CA ASP A 48 11.89 -3.08 15.95
C ASP A 48 11.02 -3.51 14.76
N VAL A 49 10.66 -4.78 14.72
CA VAL A 49 9.81 -5.34 13.66
C VAL A 49 8.44 -5.66 14.24
N ILE A 50 7.40 -5.01 13.70
CA ILE A 50 6.00 -5.31 14.00
C ILE A 50 5.48 -6.25 12.94
N VAL A 51 5.02 -7.43 13.35
CA VAL A 51 4.36 -8.41 12.48
C VAL A 51 2.87 -8.39 12.76
N ALA A 52 2.10 -7.82 11.86
CA ALA A 52 0.65 -7.74 11.94
C ALA A 52 0.02 -8.22 10.63
N THR A 53 -1.19 -8.77 10.72
CA THR A 53 -1.89 -9.32 9.56
C THR A 53 -2.98 -8.36 9.09
N ALA A 54 -2.95 -7.94 7.83
CA ALA A 54 -4.06 -7.22 7.20
C ALA A 54 -5.25 -8.18 6.96
N PRO A 55 -6.50 -7.68 6.91
CA PRO A 55 -7.65 -8.48 6.48
C PRO A 55 -7.44 -9.08 5.08
N ASN A 56 -8.06 -10.22 4.82
CA ASN A 56 -8.00 -10.86 3.51
C ASN A 56 -9.28 -10.59 2.72
N VAL A 57 -9.24 -9.60 1.83
CA VAL A 57 -10.38 -9.15 1.03
C VAL A 57 -10.95 -10.26 0.16
N LYS A 58 -10.06 -11.00 -0.54
CA LYS A 58 -10.48 -12.04 -1.50
C LYS A 58 -11.31 -13.11 -0.80
N ARG A 59 -10.81 -13.64 0.32
CA ARG A 59 -11.53 -14.69 1.06
C ARG A 59 -12.75 -14.15 1.80
N ALA A 60 -12.64 -12.97 2.39
CA ALA A 60 -13.77 -12.39 3.12
C ALA A 60 -14.96 -12.11 2.19
N ARG A 61 -14.74 -11.63 0.97
CA ARG A 61 -15.80 -11.42 -0.03
C ARG A 61 -16.35 -12.74 -0.57
N GLN A 62 -15.47 -13.64 -1.02
CA GLN A 62 -15.88 -14.86 -1.74
C GLN A 62 -16.52 -15.90 -0.84
N GLU A 63 -15.91 -16.15 0.33
CA GLU A 63 -16.35 -17.23 1.21
C GLU A 63 -17.39 -16.76 2.24
N TYR A 64 -17.35 -15.47 2.64
CA TYR A 64 -18.12 -14.98 3.78
C TYR A 64 -19.04 -13.79 3.47
N ARG A 65 -19.01 -13.26 2.26
CA ARG A 65 -19.83 -12.12 1.81
C ARG A 65 -19.70 -10.87 2.69
N VAL A 66 -18.51 -10.60 3.19
CA VAL A 66 -18.21 -9.39 3.97
C VAL A 66 -18.29 -8.17 3.04
N SER A 67 -18.92 -7.09 3.50
CA SER A 67 -19.03 -5.84 2.73
C SER A 67 -17.71 -5.10 2.64
N ASP A 68 -17.57 -4.25 1.63
CA ASP A 68 -16.37 -3.45 1.42
C ASP A 68 -16.15 -2.45 2.56
N ASP A 69 -17.23 -1.85 3.08
CA ASP A 69 -17.15 -0.95 4.21
C ASP A 69 -16.61 -1.65 5.46
N ALA A 70 -17.09 -2.85 5.76
CA ALA A 70 -16.59 -3.63 6.89
C ALA A 70 -15.11 -4.04 6.72
N LEU A 71 -14.67 -4.27 5.47
CA LEU A 71 -13.27 -4.55 5.15
C LEU A 71 -12.39 -3.33 5.36
N LEU A 72 -12.82 -2.15 4.89
CA LEU A 72 -12.11 -0.89 5.07
C LEU A 72 -12.05 -0.48 6.54
N ASP A 73 -13.14 -0.63 7.29
CA ASP A 73 -13.18 -0.39 8.73
C ASP A 73 -12.20 -1.31 9.49
N ALA A 74 -12.18 -2.59 9.16
CA ALA A 74 -11.25 -3.54 9.76
C ALA A 74 -9.78 -3.20 9.43
N LEU A 75 -9.50 -2.74 8.22
CA LEU A 75 -8.16 -2.28 7.85
C LEU A 75 -7.78 -0.99 8.59
N ARG A 76 -8.70 -0.04 8.67
CA ARG A 76 -8.53 1.20 9.43
C ARG A 76 -8.18 0.92 10.89
N ASP A 77 -8.96 0.07 11.56
CA ASP A 77 -8.69 -0.32 12.93
C ASP A 77 -7.32 -0.98 13.09
N ARG A 78 -6.88 -1.73 12.07
CA ARG A 78 -5.57 -2.35 12.06
C ARG A 78 -4.45 -1.33 11.89
N ILE A 79 -4.63 -0.33 11.05
CA ILE A 79 -3.68 0.78 10.88
C ILE A 79 -3.54 1.53 12.21
N ARG A 80 -4.64 1.91 12.84
CA ARG A 80 -4.64 2.56 14.17
C ARG A 80 -3.94 1.71 15.22
N PHE A 81 -4.18 0.41 15.23
CA PHE A 81 -3.53 -0.52 16.14
C PHE A 81 -2.00 -0.57 15.95
N VAL A 82 -1.50 -0.57 14.72
CA VAL A 82 -0.06 -0.55 14.43
C VAL A 82 0.55 0.79 14.85
N LEU A 83 -0.11 1.91 14.58
CA LEU A 83 0.34 3.25 15.01
C LEU A 83 0.37 3.36 16.53
N ALA A 84 -0.64 2.83 17.24
CA ALA A 84 -0.66 2.78 18.70
C ALA A 84 0.48 1.93 19.29
N ILE A 85 0.87 0.84 18.63
CA ILE A 85 2.05 0.07 19.04
C ILE A 85 3.32 0.91 18.91
N CYS A 86 3.46 1.70 17.83
CA CYS A 86 4.61 2.60 17.67
C CYS A 86 4.68 3.63 18.80
N ASP A 87 3.55 4.19 19.19
CA ASP A 87 3.45 5.15 20.29
C ASP A 87 3.83 4.54 21.63
N GLU A 88 3.31 3.34 21.92
CA GLU A 88 3.62 2.61 23.14
C GLU A 88 5.11 2.24 23.23
N LEU A 89 5.73 1.92 22.10
CA LEU A 89 7.16 1.64 22.01
C LEU A 89 8.03 2.92 21.96
N GLY A 90 7.43 4.11 21.92
CA GLY A 90 8.13 5.38 21.80
C GLY A 90 8.87 5.53 20.47
N ARG A 91 8.33 4.96 19.38
CA ARG A 91 8.95 5.00 18.06
C ARG A 91 8.35 6.12 17.20
N GLU A 92 9.19 7.07 16.84
CA GLU A 92 8.79 8.25 16.06
C GLU A 92 8.93 8.04 14.54
N LYS A 93 9.64 6.98 14.11
CA LYS A 93 9.87 6.65 12.70
C LYS A 93 9.32 5.28 12.37
N LEU A 94 8.58 5.20 11.27
CA LEU A 94 7.93 3.97 10.82
C LEU A 94 8.24 3.72 9.34
N VAL A 95 8.56 2.47 8.99
CA VAL A 95 8.71 2.03 7.61
C VAL A 95 7.59 1.03 7.32
N LEU A 96 6.84 1.28 6.26
CA LEU A 96 5.71 0.47 5.81
C LEU A 96 5.87 0.13 4.32
N GLY A 97 5.22 -0.95 3.87
CA GLY A 97 4.98 -1.20 2.45
C GLY A 97 3.54 -0.84 2.06
N ALA A 98 3.09 -1.27 0.87
CA ALA A 98 1.68 -1.26 0.45
C ALA A 98 0.92 -2.36 1.21
N TRP A 99 0.75 -2.17 2.51
CA TRP A 99 0.29 -3.19 3.42
C TRP A 99 -1.18 -3.55 3.23
N GLY A 100 -1.44 -4.77 2.82
CA GLY A 100 -2.78 -5.28 2.54
C GLY A 100 -3.15 -5.28 1.05
N CYS A 101 -2.31 -4.74 0.16
CA CYS A 101 -2.60 -4.68 -1.28
C CYS A 101 -2.48 -6.06 -1.94
N ASP A 102 -1.33 -6.50 -2.33
CA ASP A 102 -1.07 -7.70 -3.11
C ASP A 102 -1.96 -8.93 -2.83
N ASN A 103 -1.49 -9.77 -1.91
CA ASN A 103 -2.11 -11.06 -1.58
C ASN A 103 -3.44 -10.89 -0.83
N ASN A 104 -3.60 -9.83 -0.06
CA ASN A 104 -4.81 -9.57 0.69
C ASN A 104 -5.89 -8.86 -0.15
N GLY A 105 -5.50 -8.15 -1.22
CA GLY A 105 -6.40 -7.69 -2.27
C GLY A 105 -7.10 -6.37 -2.01
N PHE A 106 -6.57 -5.51 -1.12
CA PHE A 106 -7.00 -4.12 -1.04
C PHE A 106 -6.47 -3.32 -2.22
N ASP A 107 -7.22 -2.32 -2.65
CA ASP A 107 -6.74 -1.32 -3.59
C ASP A 107 -5.74 -0.38 -2.91
N ALA A 108 -4.63 -0.10 -3.59
CA ALA A 108 -3.54 0.70 -3.04
C ALA A 108 -3.93 2.17 -2.80
N GLU A 109 -4.80 2.75 -3.63
CA GLU A 109 -5.32 4.10 -3.42
C GLU A 109 -6.13 4.16 -2.12
N ALA A 110 -7.03 3.19 -1.90
CA ALA A 110 -7.82 3.11 -0.68
C ALA A 110 -6.97 2.91 0.58
N VAL A 111 -5.93 2.08 0.50
CA VAL A 111 -4.98 1.86 1.61
C VAL A 111 -4.20 3.13 1.92
N ALA A 112 -3.67 3.81 0.90
CA ALA A 112 -2.95 5.07 1.05
C ALA A 112 -3.83 6.17 1.68
N GLU A 113 -5.10 6.27 1.25
CA GLU A 113 -6.08 7.22 1.82
C GLU A 113 -6.37 6.93 3.30
N LEU A 114 -6.48 5.68 3.70
CA LEU A 114 -6.63 5.33 5.11
C LEU A 114 -5.41 5.76 5.93
N PHE A 115 -4.20 5.49 5.44
CA PHE A 115 -2.98 5.96 6.10
C PHE A 115 -2.92 7.48 6.17
N ARG A 116 -3.19 8.17 5.05
CA ARG A 116 -3.21 9.64 5.02
C ARG A 116 -4.15 10.19 6.10
N LYS A 117 -5.38 9.68 6.16
CA LYS A 117 -6.41 10.12 7.11
C LYS A 117 -5.98 9.89 8.56
N GLU A 118 -5.47 8.71 8.88
CA GLU A 118 -5.09 8.39 10.26
C GLU A 118 -3.83 9.14 10.70
N LEU A 119 -2.87 9.36 9.81
CA LEU A 119 -1.67 10.14 10.10
C LEU A 119 -1.97 11.66 10.22
N ALA A 120 -2.91 12.17 9.43
CA ALA A 120 -3.33 13.57 9.49
C ALA A 120 -4.23 13.88 10.71
N SER A 121 -4.76 12.86 11.41
CA SER A 121 -5.65 13.07 12.58
C SER A 121 -4.95 13.73 13.75
N GLY A 122 -3.63 13.59 13.87
CA GLY A 122 -2.87 14.05 15.03
C GLY A 122 -2.99 13.15 16.28
N ASP A 123 -3.67 12.01 16.16
CA ASP A 123 -3.90 11.09 17.29
C ASP A 123 -2.63 10.32 17.70
N PHE A 124 -1.60 10.29 16.85
CA PHE A 124 -0.40 9.48 17.02
C PHE A 124 0.88 10.32 17.10
N LYS A 125 1.89 9.80 17.82
CA LYS A 125 3.18 10.48 18.05
C LYS A 125 4.21 10.19 16.96
N VAL A 126 3.90 9.34 15.99
CA VAL A 126 4.79 9.05 14.86
C VAL A 126 5.03 10.35 14.09
N LYS A 127 6.31 10.72 13.89
CA LYS A 127 6.71 11.97 13.24
C LYS A 127 7.09 11.77 11.77
N GLN A 128 7.52 10.56 11.40
CA GLN A 128 8.03 10.27 10.07
C GLN A 128 7.63 8.86 9.64
N VAL A 129 6.98 8.78 8.49
CA VAL A 129 6.58 7.51 7.88
C VAL A 129 7.19 7.40 6.49
N PHE A 130 7.85 6.28 6.22
CA PHE A 130 8.40 5.94 4.92
C PHE A 130 7.59 4.80 4.31
N PHE A 131 6.95 5.04 3.19
CA PHE A 131 6.28 4.01 2.43
C PHE A 131 7.24 3.41 1.41
N ALA A 132 7.79 2.22 1.72
CA ALA A 132 8.68 1.47 0.84
C ALA A 132 7.84 0.60 -0.11
N VAL A 133 7.20 1.24 -1.09
CA VAL A 133 6.38 0.58 -2.11
C VAL A 133 7.24 0.36 -3.36
N PRO A 134 7.44 -0.89 -3.83
CA PRO A 134 8.20 -1.13 -5.04
C PRO A 134 7.50 -0.53 -6.27
N SER A 135 8.26 0.16 -7.12
CA SER A 135 7.77 0.55 -8.44
C SER A 135 7.96 -0.61 -9.40
N THR A 136 6.88 -1.19 -9.87
CA THR A 136 6.89 -2.30 -10.82
C THR A 136 6.16 -1.91 -12.11
N ARG A 137 6.41 -2.66 -13.19
CA ARG A 137 5.67 -2.48 -14.46
C ARG A 137 4.34 -3.23 -14.48
N TRP A 138 4.05 -3.99 -13.43
CA TRP A 138 2.92 -4.92 -13.38
C TRP A 138 1.76 -4.43 -12.53
N ASP A 139 2.02 -3.43 -11.68
CA ASP A 139 1.03 -2.83 -10.80
C ASP A 139 1.26 -1.31 -10.69
N GLU A 140 0.27 -0.62 -10.20
CA GLU A 140 0.26 0.83 -10.01
C GLU A 140 0.35 1.24 -8.54
N ASP A 141 0.68 0.31 -7.64
CA ASP A 141 0.64 0.54 -6.20
C ASP A 141 1.52 1.73 -5.80
N PHE A 142 2.75 1.81 -6.35
CA PHE A 142 3.64 2.94 -6.10
C PHE A 142 3.02 4.27 -6.55
N ALA A 143 2.51 4.34 -7.78
CA ALA A 143 1.95 5.57 -8.34
C ALA A 143 0.69 6.02 -7.58
N LYS A 144 -0.14 5.09 -7.10
CA LYS A 144 -1.30 5.38 -6.26
C LYS A 144 -0.89 5.94 -4.91
N PHE A 145 0.10 5.33 -4.23
CA PHE A 145 0.64 5.85 -2.96
C PHE A 145 1.27 7.23 -3.14
N GLU A 146 2.09 7.42 -4.19
CA GLU A 146 2.71 8.70 -4.50
C GLU A 146 1.63 9.77 -4.72
N HIS A 147 0.61 9.48 -5.55
CA HIS A 147 -0.48 10.41 -5.82
C HIS A 147 -1.22 10.82 -4.54
N VAL A 148 -1.66 9.85 -3.73
CA VAL A 148 -2.45 10.12 -2.52
C VAL A 148 -1.68 10.93 -1.47
N LEU A 149 -0.37 10.68 -1.36
CA LEU A 149 0.47 11.28 -0.32
C LEU A 149 1.22 12.54 -0.77
N ALA A 150 1.15 12.90 -2.06
CA ALA A 150 1.88 14.05 -2.63
C ALA A 150 1.62 15.37 -1.89
N ASN A 151 0.39 15.60 -1.46
CA ASN A 151 -0.03 16.81 -0.79
C ASN A 151 -0.32 16.60 0.71
N PHE A 152 0.24 15.54 1.32
CA PHE A 152 0.02 15.27 2.75
C PHE A 152 0.25 16.54 3.61
N PRO A 153 -0.61 16.86 4.57
CA PRO A 153 -1.74 16.07 5.08
C PRO A 153 -3.05 16.20 4.28
N GLU A 154 -3.10 17.10 3.30
CA GLU A 154 -4.30 17.39 2.54
C GLU A 154 -4.66 16.23 1.60
N ARG A 155 -5.96 16.13 1.28
CA ARG A 155 -6.45 15.19 0.29
C ARG A 155 -6.36 15.80 -1.10
N ASN A 156 -5.97 15.00 -2.10
CA ASN A 156 -6.06 15.41 -3.49
C ASN A 156 -7.52 15.52 -3.94
N GLU A 157 -7.84 16.51 -4.76
CA GLU A 157 -9.18 16.72 -5.29
C GLU A 157 -9.57 15.62 -6.28
N GLU A 158 -8.60 15.23 -7.15
CA GLU A 158 -8.79 14.19 -8.15
C GLU A 158 -8.32 12.83 -7.62
N SER A 159 -9.04 11.75 -7.94
CA SER A 159 -8.60 10.38 -7.70
C SER A 159 -7.47 9.99 -8.66
N TYR A 160 -6.68 9.00 -8.30
CA TYR A 160 -5.65 8.44 -9.19
C TYR A 160 -6.25 7.97 -10.52
N ALA A 161 -7.42 7.34 -10.51
CA ALA A 161 -8.09 6.89 -11.72
C ALA A 161 -8.43 8.04 -12.69
N GLN A 162 -8.85 9.21 -12.19
CA GLN A 162 -9.11 10.39 -13.01
C GLN A 162 -7.82 10.92 -13.63
N VAL A 163 -6.75 11.02 -12.87
CA VAL A 163 -5.43 11.46 -13.34
C VAL A 163 -4.87 10.50 -14.40
N ALA A 164 -4.95 9.20 -14.13
CA ALA A 164 -4.48 8.15 -15.05
C ALA A 164 -5.28 8.15 -16.37
N ALA A 165 -6.60 8.29 -16.31
CA ALA A 165 -7.46 8.39 -17.50
C ALA A 165 -7.12 9.61 -18.34
N ARG A 166 -6.90 10.78 -17.71
CA ARG A 166 -6.48 12.00 -18.41
C ARG A 166 -5.12 11.86 -19.08
N ALA A 167 -4.16 11.24 -18.39
CA ALA A 167 -2.83 10.97 -18.93
C ALA A 167 -2.88 9.99 -20.11
N ALA A 168 -3.70 8.93 -20.03
CA ALA A 168 -3.91 7.99 -21.12
C ALA A 168 -4.54 8.65 -22.33
N ALA A 169 -5.55 9.50 -22.16
CA ALA A 169 -6.18 10.26 -23.25
C ALA A 169 -5.19 11.23 -23.93
N ALA A 170 -4.34 11.90 -23.15
CA ALA A 170 -3.32 12.79 -23.69
C ALA A 170 -2.29 12.02 -24.55
N ARG A 171 -1.81 10.87 -24.09
CA ARG A 171 -0.89 10.00 -24.86
C ARG A 171 -1.52 9.49 -26.14
N ALA A 172 -2.79 9.06 -26.09
CA ALA A 172 -3.51 8.61 -27.28
C ALA A 172 -3.68 9.75 -28.32
N ALA A 173 -3.97 10.97 -27.88
CA ALA A 173 -4.05 12.13 -28.75
C ALA A 173 -2.70 12.49 -29.38
N GLU A 174 -1.61 12.40 -28.63
CA GLU A 174 -0.25 12.63 -29.13
C GLU A 174 0.15 11.58 -30.19
N GLN A 175 -0.13 10.31 -29.93
CA GLN A 175 0.12 9.21 -30.86
C GLN A 175 -0.70 9.37 -32.15
N ALA A 176 -1.97 9.79 -32.03
CA ALA A 176 -2.82 10.06 -33.22
C ALA A 176 -2.30 11.23 -34.08
N ARG A 177 -1.74 12.27 -33.43
CA ARG A 177 -1.10 13.38 -34.16
C ARG A 177 0.16 12.93 -34.86
N ALA A 178 1.04 12.21 -34.21
CA ALA A 178 2.26 11.68 -34.80
C ALA A 178 1.95 10.77 -36.01
N ALA A 179 0.95 9.90 -35.88
CA ALA A 179 0.53 9.04 -36.99
C ALA A 179 -0.06 9.84 -38.20
N ALA A 180 -0.75 10.94 -37.93
CA ALA A 180 -1.28 11.79 -38.99
C ALA A 180 -0.16 12.58 -39.72
N GLU A 181 0.87 13.01 -39.01
CA GLU A 181 2.06 13.68 -39.57
C GLU A 181 2.85 12.71 -40.47
N ASP A 182 3.03 11.45 -40.06
CA ASP A 182 3.70 10.40 -40.87
C ASP A 182 2.92 10.08 -42.15
N ASP A 183 1.58 10.07 -42.13
CA ASP A 183 0.73 9.87 -43.34
C ASP A 183 0.81 11.04 -44.31
N GLU A 184 0.92 12.30 -43.82
CA GLU A 184 1.08 13.48 -44.70
C GLU A 184 2.45 13.49 -45.40
N ASP A 185 3.53 13.11 -44.74
CA ASP A 185 4.87 13.01 -45.30
C ASP A 185 4.96 11.88 -46.37
N ASP A 186 4.25 10.76 -46.16
CA ASP A 186 4.21 9.64 -47.12
C ASP A 186 3.44 9.97 -48.40
N ASP A 187 2.48 10.90 -48.38
CA ASP A 187 1.74 11.36 -49.57
C ASP A 187 2.51 12.44 -50.37
N ASP A 188 3.41 13.19 -49.76
CA ASP A 188 4.12 14.28 -50.44
C ASP A 188 5.19 13.78 -51.43
N TRP A 189 5.92 12.68 -51.11
CA TRP A 189 6.89 12.13 -52.06
C TRP A 189 6.27 11.33 -53.21
N ARG A 190 5.03 10.83 -53.09
CA ARG A 190 4.27 10.21 -54.18
C ARG A 190 3.92 11.17 -55.34
N LYS A 191 3.94 12.46 -55.06
CA LYS A 191 3.69 13.50 -56.09
C LYS A 191 4.88 13.71 -57.06
N TYR A 192 6.05 13.14 -56.72
CA TYR A 192 7.27 13.25 -57.52
C TYR A 192 7.64 11.98 -58.30
N LEU A 193 6.80 10.93 -58.25
CA LEU A 193 6.86 9.71 -59.06
C LEU A 193 5.84 9.77 -60.21
#